data_930ab4b00565ada8eaf8f8a68a129189
#
_entry.id   930ab4b00565ada8eaf8f8a68a129189
#
_cell.length_a   1.000
_cell.length_b   1.000
_cell.length_c   1.000
_cell.angle_alpha   90.00
_cell.angle_beta   90.00
_cell.angle_gamma   90.00
#
_symmetry.space_group_name_H-M   'P 1'
#
loop_
_entity.id
_entity.type
_entity.pdbx_description
1 polymer ?
#
loop_
_entity_poly.entity_id
_entity_poly.type
_entity_poly.pdbx_seq_one_letter_code
_entity_poly.pdbx_strand_id
1 'polypeptide(L)'
;MSNQLSLFSEENVPFVNEVEIFNQTFGKINNYEPTIPEKKEWQFVYDFVLEELEEYRQACENGNIVEVLDAICDLTYVATGNGTMLHGLKDKIWPAYQEVQASNMSKTCATETEALETIAKRSKELSVACHFEKVGDRFVVYRSSDRKVMKSINYFKPDLSQFFTTEELAKNYLAETII
;
A
#
# COMPACT_ATOMS: atom_id res chain seq x y z
N MET A 1 31.68 3.33 -11.75
CA MET A 1 30.57 3.72 -10.84
C MET A 1 29.42 2.77 -11.11
N SER A 2 29.45 1.65 -10.48
CA SER A 2 28.48 0.56 -10.67
C SER A 2 28.33 -0.18 -9.34
N ASN A 3 27.14 -0.64 -9.06
CA ASN A 3 26.76 -1.57 -8.00
C ASN A 3 26.49 -0.99 -6.60
N GLN A 4 25.33 -0.31 -6.51
CA GLN A 4 24.61 -0.22 -5.23
C GLN A 4 23.11 -0.57 -5.36
N LEU A 5 22.71 -1.22 -6.44
CA LEU A 5 21.29 -1.59 -6.70
C LEU A 5 20.97 -3.07 -6.51
N SER A 6 21.88 -3.88 -5.91
CA SER A 6 21.66 -5.32 -5.73
C SER A 6 21.47 -5.78 -4.28
N LEU A 7 21.14 -4.88 -3.35
CA LEU A 7 20.90 -5.26 -1.94
C LEU A 7 19.46 -5.72 -1.66
N PHE A 8 18.57 -5.57 -2.62
CA PHE A 8 17.22 -6.11 -2.54
C PHE A 8 17.07 -7.14 -3.66
N SER A 9 17.39 -8.40 -3.38
CA SER A 9 16.90 -9.48 -4.24
C SER A 9 15.39 -9.37 -4.30
N GLU A 10 14.79 -9.60 -5.47
CA GLU A 10 13.37 -9.42 -5.79
C GLU A 10 12.40 -10.20 -4.88
N GLU A 11 12.90 -10.95 -3.91
CA GLU A 11 12.14 -11.87 -3.07
C GLU A 11 12.15 -11.53 -1.57
N ASN A 12 12.76 -10.44 -1.13
CA ASN A 12 13.01 -10.25 0.30
C ASN A 12 12.48 -8.91 0.83
N VAL A 13 11.36 -8.94 1.57
CA VAL A 13 10.90 -7.81 2.39
C VAL A 13 11.42 -8.03 3.80
N PRO A 14 12.49 -7.34 4.24
CA PRO A 14 13.17 -7.62 5.52
C PRO A 14 12.21 -7.66 6.71
N PHE A 15 11.28 -6.69 6.81
CA PHE A 15 10.33 -6.62 7.93
C PHE A 15 9.45 -7.87 8.03
N VAL A 16 9.04 -8.47 6.91
CA VAL A 16 8.19 -9.67 6.91
C VAL A 16 8.96 -10.89 7.39
N ASN A 17 10.24 -11.01 7.00
CA ASN A 17 11.09 -12.11 7.47
C ASN A 17 11.38 -12.02 8.96
N GLU A 18 11.64 -10.83 9.48
CA GLU A 18 11.88 -10.62 10.91
C GLU A 18 10.64 -10.94 11.73
N VAL A 19 9.45 -10.56 11.26
CA VAL A 19 8.17 -10.91 11.89
C VAL A 19 7.89 -12.41 11.81
N GLU A 20 8.22 -13.08 10.69
CA GLU A 20 8.12 -14.54 10.59
C GLU A 20 8.94 -15.23 11.67
N ILE A 21 10.21 -14.81 11.85
CA ILE A 21 11.10 -15.34 12.89
C ILE A 21 10.54 -15.07 14.28
N PHE A 22 10.04 -13.85 14.53
CA PHE A 22 9.39 -13.52 15.80
C PHE A 22 8.20 -14.44 16.07
N ASN A 23 7.31 -14.59 15.10
CA ASN A 23 6.12 -15.43 15.22
C ASN A 23 6.49 -16.89 15.52
N GLN A 24 7.50 -17.43 14.83
CA GLN A 24 8.02 -18.78 15.09
C GLN A 24 8.58 -18.92 16.52
N THR A 25 9.33 -17.90 16.96
CA THR A 25 9.96 -17.90 18.29
C THR A 25 8.93 -17.86 19.42
N PHE A 26 7.84 -17.09 19.22
CA PHE A 26 6.81 -16.88 20.26
C PHE A 26 5.55 -17.73 20.05
N GLY A 27 5.59 -18.73 19.14
CA GLY A 27 4.45 -19.61 18.90
C GLY A 27 3.22 -18.91 18.33
N LYS A 28 3.44 -17.84 17.55
CA LYS A 28 2.39 -17.11 16.85
C LYS A 28 2.10 -17.73 15.48
N ILE A 29 0.98 -17.32 14.87
CA ILE A 29 0.54 -17.85 13.59
C ILE A 29 1.37 -17.28 12.45
N ASN A 30 1.91 -18.16 11.61
CA ASN A 30 2.41 -17.89 10.28
C ASN A 30 1.62 -18.74 9.29
N ASN A 31 0.90 -18.12 8.36
CA ASN A 31 0.31 -18.79 7.22
C ASN A 31 1.23 -18.65 5.99
N TYR A 32 1.29 -19.69 5.18
CA TYR A 32 2.11 -19.72 3.95
C TYR A 32 1.26 -19.83 2.69
N GLU A 33 -0.05 -20.01 2.86
CA GLU A 33 -1.04 -20.00 1.80
C GLU A 33 -2.00 -18.85 2.00
N PRO A 34 -2.39 -18.13 0.94
CA PRO A 34 -3.36 -17.05 1.02
C PRO A 34 -4.64 -17.47 1.73
N THR A 35 -4.96 -16.77 2.80
CA THR A 35 -6.14 -17.10 3.61
C THR A 35 -6.74 -15.88 4.30
N ILE A 36 -8.07 -15.93 4.52
CA ILE A 36 -8.75 -15.07 5.48
C ILE A 36 -8.96 -15.91 6.74
N PRO A 37 -8.16 -15.70 7.80
CA PRO A 37 -8.24 -16.49 9.02
C PRO A 37 -9.53 -16.20 9.81
N GLU A 38 -9.73 -16.92 10.92
CA GLU A 38 -10.88 -16.69 11.79
C GLU A 38 -10.92 -15.25 12.33
N LYS A 39 -12.14 -14.76 12.58
CA LYS A 39 -12.35 -13.38 13.01
C LYS A 39 -11.47 -12.98 14.21
N LYS A 40 -11.33 -13.83 15.22
CA LYS A 40 -10.52 -13.56 16.40
C LYS A 40 -9.05 -13.27 16.08
N GLU A 41 -8.50 -13.87 15.01
CA GLU A 41 -7.09 -13.76 14.64
C GLU A 41 -6.82 -12.45 13.90
N TRP A 42 -7.62 -12.14 12.86
CA TRP A 42 -7.44 -10.88 12.14
C TRP A 42 -7.94 -9.67 12.95
N GLN A 43 -8.93 -9.85 13.85
CA GLN A 43 -9.37 -8.80 14.76
C GLN A 43 -8.23 -8.39 15.71
N PHE A 44 -7.45 -9.36 16.22
CA PHE A 44 -6.30 -9.10 17.05
C PHE A 44 -5.27 -8.19 16.34
N VAL A 45 -4.91 -8.50 15.09
CA VAL A 45 -4.01 -7.64 14.30
C VAL A 45 -4.63 -6.26 14.05
N TYR A 46 -5.92 -6.21 13.74
CA TYR A 46 -6.63 -4.94 13.54
C TYR A 46 -6.59 -4.05 14.79
N ASP A 47 -6.82 -4.62 15.97
CA ASP A 47 -6.83 -3.88 17.23
C ASP A 47 -5.43 -3.32 17.54
N PHE A 48 -4.35 -4.09 17.29
CA PHE A 48 -2.98 -3.59 17.40
C PHE A 48 -2.68 -2.46 16.41
N VAL A 49 -3.07 -2.58 15.15
CA VAL A 49 -2.87 -1.49 14.18
C VAL A 49 -3.55 -0.20 14.63
N LEU A 50 -4.73 -0.29 15.27
CA LEU A 50 -5.41 0.87 15.82
C LEU A 50 -4.66 1.47 17.02
N GLU A 51 -4.08 0.65 17.87
CA GLU A 51 -3.27 1.07 19.02
C GLU A 51 -2.05 1.86 18.52
N GLU A 52 -1.25 1.30 17.61
CA GLU A 52 -0.07 1.96 17.05
C GLU A 52 -0.42 3.24 16.25
N LEU A 53 -1.56 3.24 15.58
CA LEU A 53 -2.03 4.44 14.88
C LEU A 53 -2.39 5.57 15.87
N GLU A 54 -2.95 5.24 17.02
CA GLU A 54 -3.27 6.20 18.07
C GLU A 54 -1.99 6.70 18.75
N GLU A 55 -1.00 5.85 18.97
CA GLU A 55 0.31 6.24 19.48
C GLU A 55 1.02 7.21 18.54
N TYR A 56 1.01 6.93 17.22
CA TYR A 56 1.50 7.85 16.21
C TYR A 56 0.84 9.23 16.31
N ARG A 57 -0.49 9.28 16.46
CA ARG A 57 -1.23 10.53 16.61
C ARG A 57 -0.79 11.31 17.84
N GLN A 58 -0.70 10.62 18.99
CA GLN A 58 -0.30 11.23 20.28
C GLN A 58 1.15 11.73 20.23
N ALA A 59 2.05 10.96 19.64
CA ALA A 59 3.46 11.35 19.45
C ALA A 59 3.58 12.63 18.62
N CYS A 60 2.81 12.75 17.53
CA CYS A 60 2.75 13.94 16.71
C CYS A 60 2.18 15.15 17.47
N GLU A 61 1.09 14.98 18.21
CA GLU A 61 0.48 16.05 19.01
C GLU A 61 1.42 16.56 20.12
N ASN A 62 2.21 15.65 20.71
CA ASN A 62 3.22 15.96 21.72
C ASN A 62 4.54 16.51 21.14
N GLY A 63 4.72 16.49 19.82
CA GLY A 63 5.96 16.93 19.17
C GLY A 63 7.16 16.03 19.48
N ASN A 64 6.93 14.76 19.82
CA ASN A 64 7.97 13.80 20.18
C ASN A 64 8.39 12.96 18.96
N ILE A 65 9.47 13.37 18.31
CA ILE A 65 9.96 12.71 17.08
C ILE A 65 10.47 11.28 17.32
N VAL A 66 10.90 10.95 18.52
CA VAL A 66 11.37 9.60 18.88
C VAL A 66 10.17 8.66 18.92
N GLU A 67 9.10 9.05 19.61
CA GLU A 67 7.85 8.27 19.66
C GLU A 67 7.16 8.20 18.29
N VAL A 68 7.30 9.24 17.44
CA VAL A 68 6.81 9.17 16.04
C VAL A 68 7.56 8.09 15.27
N LEU A 69 8.88 7.98 15.45
CA LEU A 69 9.67 6.93 14.79
C LEU A 69 9.28 5.53 15.30
N ASP A 70 9.11 5.39 16.60
CA ASP A 70 8.70 4.15 17.25
C ASP A 70 7.35 3.66 16.70
N ALA A 71 6.34 4.50 16.77
CA ALA A 71 5.01 4.18 16.24
C ALA A 71 5.00 3.83 14.74
N ILE A 72 5.87 4.45 13.91
CA ILE A 72 6.02 4.08 12.50
C ILE A 72 6.63 2.69 12.35
N CYS A 73 7.63 2.35 13.20
CA CYS A 73 8.23 1.02 13.22
C CYS A 73 7.20 -0.03 13.63
N ASP A 74 6.41 0.22 14.66
CA ASP A 74 5.40 -0.69 15.18
C ASP A 74 4.23 -0.85 14.20
N LEU A 75 3.75 0.21 13.57
CA LEU A 75 2.81 0.13 12.46
C LEU A 75 3.34 -0.74 11.31
N THR A 76 4.62 -0.61 10.97
CA THR A 76 5.25 -1.44 9.94
C THR A 76 5.32 -2.89 10.37
N TYR A 77 5.68 -3.13 11.62
CA TYR A 77 5.77 -4.46 12.22
C TYR A 77 4.40 -5.15 12.25
N VAL A 78 3.38 -4.47 12.74
CA VAL A 78 2.04 -5.04 12.91
C VAL A 78 1.28 -5.09 11.58
N ALA A 79 1.12 -3.96 10.89
CA ALA A 79 0.31 -3.90 9.67
C ALA A 79 0.96 -4.66 8.51
N THR A 80 2.27 -4.42 8.25
CA THR A 80 2.96 -5.04 7.12
C THR A 80 3.48 -6.42 7.48
N GLY A 81 4.15 -6.57 8.62
CA GLY A 81 4.74 -7.86 9.03
C GLY A 81 3.68 -8.88 9.44
N ASN A 82 2.99 -8.63 10.55
CA ASN A 82 1.98 -9.58 11.07
C ASN A 82 0.81 -9.75 10.11
N GLY A 83 0.31 -8.66 9.50
CA GLY A 83 -0.78 -8.74 8.52
C GLY A 83 -0.39 -9.64 7.33
N THR A 84 0.82 -9.50 6.79
CA THR A 84 1.32 -10.33 5.69
C THR A 84 1.44 -11.80 6.09
N MET A 85 2.03 -12.08 7.25
CA MET A 85 2.23 -13.46 7.73
C MET A 85 0.92 -14.12 8.12
N LEU A 86 0.01 -13.38 8.76
CA LEU A 86 -1.31 -13.89 9.13
C LEU A 86 -2.15 -14.29 7.91
N HIS A 87 -2.01 -13.58 6.80
CA HIS A 87 -2.78 -13.84 5.59
C HIS A 87 -2.06 -14.72 4.55
N GLY A 88 -0.83 -15.18 4.84
CA GLY A 88 -0.05 -16.02 3.92
C GLY A 88 0.35 -15.29 2.62
N LEU A 89 0.69 -14.01 2.71
CA LEU A 89 0.96 -13.14 1.56
C LEU A 89 2.46 -12.82 1.39
N LYS A 90 3.35 -13.53 2.07
CA LYS A 90 4.79 -13.25 2.09
C LYS A 90 5.39 -13.08 0.69
N ASP A 91 5.10 -14.02 -0.21
CA ASP A 91 5.65 -14.01 -1.56
C ASP A 91 4.92 -13.04 -2.51
N LYS A 92 3.78 -12.50 -2.08
CA LYS A 92 2.92 -11.63 -2.89
C LYS A 92 3.07 -10.15 -2.54
N ILE A 93 3.44 -9.82 -1.30
CA ILE A 93 3.39 -8.43 -0.81
C ILE A 93 4.30 -7.49 -1.60
N TRP A 94 5.53 -7.93 -1.93
CA TRP A 94 6.45 -7.07 -2.65
C TRP A 94 6.03 -6.79 -4.09
N PRO A 95 5.74 -7.80 -4.95
CA PRO A 95 5.27 -7.53 -6.29
C PRO A 95 3.92 -6.77 -6.31
N ALA A 96 3.03 -7.04 -5.36
CA ALA A 96 1.78 -6.27 -5.21
C ALA A 96 2.04 -4.80 -4.85
N TYR A 97 3.00 -4.53 -3.96
CA TYR A 97 3.41 -3.16 -3.63
C TYR A 97 4.00 -2.43 -4.85
N GLN A 98 4.81 -3.12 -5.66
CA GLN A 98 5.36 -2.54 -6.90
C GLN A 98 4.25 -2.20 -7.90
N GLU A 99 3.23 -3.04 -8.05
CA GLU A 99 2.06 -2.76 -8.88
C GLU A 99 1.29 -1.53 -8.38
N VAL A 100 1.07 -1.42 -7.06
CA VAL A 100 0.46 -0.24 -6.44
C VAL A 100 1.32 1.01 -6.68
N GLN A 101 2.64 0.91 -6.56
CA GLN A 101 3.56 2.01 -6.84
C GLN A 101 3.49 2.43 -8.32
N ALA A 102 3.52 1.48 -9.25
CA ALA A 102 3.38 1.77 -10.68
C ALA A 102 2.04 2.47 -10.99
N SER A 103 0.95 1.99 -10.42
CA SER A 103 -0.36 2.65 -10.47
C SER A 103 -0.32 4.06 -9.90
N ASN A 104 0.33 4.29 -8.77
CA ASN A 104 0.45 5.61 -8.18
C ASN A 104 1.25 6.56 -9.09
N MET A 105 2.35 6.09 -9.68
CA MET A 105 3.16 6.87 -10.61
C MET A 105 2.43 7.18 -11.92
N SER A 106 1.50 6.32 -12.36
CA SER A 106 0.66 6.57 -13.53
C SER A 106 -0.34 7.73 -13.36
N LYS A 107 -0.47 8.30 -12.16
CA LYS A 107 -1.21 9.56 -11.94
C LYS A 107 -0.51 10.77 -12.55
N THR A 108 0.80 10.70 -12.80
CA THR A 108 1.56 11.77 -13.46
C THR A 108 1.37 11.73 -14.99
N CYS A 109 1.58 12.87 -15.65
CA CYS A 109 1.57 12.99 -17.11
C CYS A 109 3.01 13.03 -17.64
N ALA A 110 3.25 12.40 -18.78
CA ALA A 110 4.56 12.39 -19.40
C ALA A 110 4.85 13.69 -20.18
N THR A 111 3.80 14.33 -20.71
CA THR A 111 3.89 15.54 -21.52
C THR A 111 2.93 16.62 -21.03
N GLU A 112 3.22 17.88 -21.41
CA GLU A 112 2.31 19.00 -21.14
C GLU A 112 0.95 18.82 -21.83
N THR A 113 0.95 18.29 -23.05
CA THR A 113 -0.28 17.97 -23.78
C THR A 113 -1.17 17.01 -22.99
N GLU A 114 -0.58 15.93 -22.47
CA GLU A 114 -1.29 14.97 -21.63
C GLU A 114 -1.85 15.64 -20.36
N ALA A 115 -1.10 16.57 -19.75
CA ALA A 115 -1.56 17.32 -18.58
C ALA A 115 -2.77 18.22 -18.91
N LEU A 116 -2.74 18.91 -20.05
CA LEU A 116 -3.86 19.75 -20.51
C LEU A 116 -5.12 18.90 -20.81
N GLU A 117 -4.97 17.77 -21.47
CA GLU A 117 -6.05 16.82 -21.71
C GLU A 117 -6.62 16.26 -20.40
N THR A 118 -5.73 15.97 -19.45
CA THR A 118 -6.13 15.51 -18.09
C THR A 118 -6.94 16.59 -17.39
N ILE A 119 -6.52 17.85 -17.42
CA ILE A 119 -7.27 18.97 -16.85
C ILE A 119 -8.66 19.06 -17.48
N ALA A 120 -8.74 19.07 -18.82
CA ALA A 120 -10.00 19.18 -19.53
C ALA A 120 -10.97 18.06 -19.13
N LYS A 121 -10.47 16.82 -19.06
CA LYS A 121 -11.27 15.65 -18.66
C LYS A 121 -11.71 15.73 -17.20
N ARG A 122 -10.78 15.94 -16.24
CA ARG A 122 -11.08 15.89 -14.81
C ARG A 122 -11.90 17.08 -14.33
N SER A 123 -11.65 18.29 -14.88
CA SER A 123 -12.47 19.44 -14.56
C SER A 123 -13.93 19.26 -14.96
N LYS A 124 -14.15 18.65 -16.13
CA LYS A 124 -15.51 18.34 -16.60
C LYS A 124 -16.18 17.24 -15.78
N GLU A 125 -15.48 16.11 -15.57
CA GLU A 125 -16.05 14.95 -14.86
C GLU A 125 -16.43 15.25 -13.40
N LEU A 126 -15.63 16.08 -12.72
CA LEU A 126 -15.77 16.32 -11.29
C LEU A 126 -16.31 17.72 -10.96
N SER A 127 -16.52 18.56 -11.97
CA SER A 127 -16.95 19.96 -11.81
C SER A 127 -16.01 20.76 -10.88
N VAL A 128 -14.69 20.56 -11.04
CA VAL A 128 -13.65 21.22 -10.23
C VAL A 128 -12.63 21.92 -11.11
N ALA A 129 -12.03 23.01 -10.61
CA ALA A 129 -10.88 23.62 -11.26
C ALA A 129 -9.62 22.77 -11.02
N CYS A 130 -8.84 22.57 -12.08
CA CYS A 130 -7.55 21.90 -12.04
C CYS A 130 -6.47 22.77 -12.67
N HIS A 131 -5.22 22.57 -12.24
CA HIS A 131 -4.02 23.11 -12.85
C HIS A 131 -2.94 22.04 -12.86
N PHE A 132 -1.89 22.25 -13.63
CA PHE A 132 -0.72 21.37 -13.57
C PHE A 132 0.54 22.13 -13.18
N GLU A 133 1.51 21.39 -12.66
CA GLU A 133 2.88 21.85 -12.39
C GLU A 133 3.86 20.85 -13.01
N LYS A 134 4.99 21.36 -13.49
CA LYS A 134 6.10 20.51 -13.89
C LYS A 134 6.95 20.17 -12.68
N VAL A 135 7.12 18.87 -12.41
CA VAL A 135 7.89 18.34 -11.31
C VAL A 135 8.95 17.38 -11.88
N GLY A 136 10.20 17.82 -11.91
CA GLY A 136 11.27 17.10 -12.60
C GLY A 136 10.99 16.98 -14.10
N ASP A 137 10.94 15.76 -14.58
CA ASP A 137 10.67 15.40 -15.98
C ASP A 137 9.17 15.09 -16.25
N ARG A 138 8.31 15.18 -15.23
CA ARG A 138 6.89 14.84 -15.29
C ARG A 138 6.01 16.07 -15.07
N PHE A 139 4.73 15.94 -15.44
CA PHE A 139 3.70 16.93 -15.15
C PHE A 139 2.68 16.32 -14.19
N VAL A 140 2.30 17.09 -13.16
CA VAL A 140 1.34 16.65 -12.15
C VAL A 140 0.14 17.57 -12.17
N VAL A 141 -1.03 16.99 -12.35
CA VAL A 141 -2.30 17.74 -12.35
C VAL A 141 -2.88 17.73 -10.94
N TYR A 142 -3.22 18.90 -10.45
CA TYR A 142 -3.80 19.11 -9.13
C TYR A 142 -5.22 19.66 -9.21
N ARG A 143 -6.05 19.27 -8.26
CA ARG A 143 -7.28 20.02 -7.97
C ARG A 143 -6.91 21.34 -7.28
N SER A 144 -7.42 22.46 -7.79
CA SER A 144 -6.95 23.78 -7.36
C SER A 144 -7.36 24.15 -5.93
N SER A 145 -8.41 23.55 -5.40
CA SER A 145 -8.95 23.90 -4.06
C SER A 145 -8.12 23.35 -2.90
N ASP A 146 -7.48 22.17 -3.07
CA ASP A 146 -6.80 21.46 -1.98
C ASP A 146 -5.51 20.74 -2.40
N ARG A 147 -5.04 20.99 -3.64
CA ARG A 147 -3.85 20.36 -4.24
C ARG A 147 -3.89 18.82 -4.30
N LYS A 148 -5.09 18.22 -4.25
CA LYS A 148 -5.20 16.77 -4.45
C LYS A 148 -4.73 16.41 -5.85
N VAL A 149 -3.80 15.44 -5.94
CA VAL A 149 -3.30 14.90 -7.20
C VAL A 149 -4.45 14.24 -7.97
N MET A 150 -4.64 14.66 -9.22
CA MET A 150 -5.64 14.09 -10.12
C MET A 150 -5.04 12.94 -10.92
N LYS A 151 -5.88 11.96 -11.23
CA LYS A 151 -5.48 10.83 -12.07
C LYS A 151 -5.29 11.28 -13.52
N SER A 152 -4.10 11.07 -14.10
CA SER A 152 -3.83 11.25 -15.54
C SER A 152 -4.89 10.55 -16.40
N ILE A 153 -5.03 10.96 -17.63
CA ILE A 153 -5.85 10.24 -18.63
C ILE A 153 -5.32 8.81 -18.89
N ASN A 154 -4.01 8.60 -18.65
CA ASN A 154 -3.33 7.31 -18.79
C ASN A 154 -3.20 6.57 -17.45
N TYR A 155 -3.89 7.04 -16.39
CA TYR A 155 -3.93 6.33 -15.12
C TYR A 155 -4.54 4.93 -15.27
N PHE A 156 -3.86 3.94 -14.73
CA PHE A 156 -4.40 2.60 -14.58
C PHE A 156 -4.61 2.24 -13.09
N LYS A 157 -5.66 1.47 -12.82
CA LYS A 157 -5.93 0.93 -11.49
C LYS A 157 -5.04 -0.31 -11.28
N PRO A 158 -4.40 -0.48 -10.10
CA PRO A 158 -3.60 -1.68 -9.86
C PRO A 158 -4.50 -2.92 -9.93
N ASP A 159 -4.01 -3.95 -10.58
CA ASP A 159 -4.66 -5.27 -10.59
C ASP A 159 -3.93 -6.19 -9.63
N LEU A 160 -4.42 -6.30 -8.41
CA LEU A 160 -3.82 -7.17 -7.40
C LEU A 160 -4.28 -8.63 -7.54
N SER A 161 -5.33 -8.89 -8.33
CA SER A 161 -5.83 -10.25 -8.56
C SER A 161 -4.84 -11.10 -9.35
N GLN A 162 -3.98 -10.46 -10.17
CA GLN A 162 -2.94 -11.14 -10.95
C GLN A 162 -1.93 -11.93 -10.11
N PHE A 163 -1.81 -11.62 -8.82
CA PHE A 163 -0.89 -12.30 -7.89
C PHE A 163 -1.49 -13.56 -7.25
N PHE A 164 -2.72 -13.91 -7.59
CA PHE A 164 -3.42 -15.06 -7.05
C PHE A 164 -3.83 -16.03 -8.16
N THR A 165 -3.77 -17.31 -7.86
CA THR A 165 -4.36 -18.33 -8.72
C THR A 165 -5.89 -18.31 -8.62
N THR A 166 -6.56 -18.87 -9.62
CA THR A 166 -8.03 -19.02 -9.59
C THR A 166 -8.49 -19.81 -8.36
N GLU A 167 -7.71 -20.81 -7.94
CA GLU A 167 -8.02 -21.62 -6.78
C GLU A 167 -7.90 -20.84 -5.47
N GLU A 168 -6.82 -20.05 -5.31
CA GLU A 168 -6.62 -19.18 -4.15
C GLU A 168 -7.75 -18.14 -4.04
N LEU A 169 -8.16 -17.54 -5.16
CA LEU A 169 -9.27 -16.60 -5.18
C LEU A 169 -10.58 -17.28 -4.80
N ALA A 170 -10.90 -18.44 -5.38
CA ALA A 170 -12.13 -19.18 -5.09
C ALA A 170 -12.23 -19.62 -3.62
N LYS A 171 -11.10 -20.02 -3.03
CA LYS A 171 -11.02 -20.42 -1.61
C LYS A 171 -11.28 -19.28 -0.64
N ASN A 172 -10.85 -18.06 -1.00
CA ASN A 172 -10.85 -16.90 -0.10
C ASN A 172 -11.97 -15.87 -0.41
N TYR A 173 -12.68 -16.03 -1.53
CA TYR A 173 -13.89 -15.28 -1.78
C TYR A 173 -15.00 -15.89 -0.92
N LEU A 174 -15.47 -15.16 0.08
CA LEU A 174 -16.80 -15.41 0.59
C LEU A 174 -17.72 -15.14 -0.60
N ALA A 175 -18.29 -16.21 -1.17
CA ALA A 175 -19.37 -16.07 -2.12
C ALA A 175 -20.34 -15.05 -1.49
N GLU A 176 -20.63 -13.95 -2.20
CA GLU A 176 -21.71 -13.06 -1.81
C GLU A 176 -22.88 -13.97 -1.48
N THR A 177 -23.24 -13.98 -0.21
CA THR A 177 -24.32 -14.83 0.28
C THR A 177 -25.52 -14.45 -0.56
N ILE A 178 -25.93 -15.40 -1.40
CA ILE A 178 -27.17 -15.31 -2.15
C ILE A 178 -28.25 -15.11 -1.10
N ILE A 179 -28.73 -13.87 -0.99
CA ILE A 179 -29.99 -13.55 -0.29
C ILE A 179 -31.12 -13.62 -1.30
#